data_b74ce203980a16744a7bb4b79cb2a287
#
_entry.id   b74ce203980a16744a7bb4b79cb2a287
#
_cell.length_a   1.000
_cell.length_b   1.000
_cell.length_c   1.000
_cell.angle_alpha   90.00
_cell.angle_beta   90.00
_cell.angle_gamma   90.00
#
_symmetry.space_group_name_H-M   'P 1'
#
loop_
_entity.id
_entity.type
_entity.pdbx_description
1 polymer ?
#
loop_
_entity_poly.entity_id
_entity_poly.type
_entity_poly.pdbx_seq_one_letter_code
_entity_poly.pdbx_strand_id
1 'polypeptide(L)'
;MRASLALVLVLLAPGHSFAEALAPATQRFIEATAHRAALMGPVAEAKAVLGQPIFDPAQEARVLAVAAREGAAQGLAVAPYERFVAAQMALARGIQSRWTQPLSSPASPEAAQTALSDLRRAIAATTAAQLAALSQALPLLSRQEAAFREGLQGALRAQGAQARESTALAEAALALRFGAPAPEGLAALKARGTLRVGTTGDYAPFSYRTAEGTLAGIDIDLAQAFAESLGLKLELVETSWPTLTTDLQRGAFDLALSGISRTLTRAAVSGSSFSEPYHRGGKAPIIRCEDQARFSRWAAIDQPGVRAVVNPGGTNEAFARSRYRHASLRVHEDNRTILREIAEGRADVMVTDLIEVQLWAGRDSRLCPALGTERLTYAEKGAWLAAPPGSPLTTLFNLWLAQQQGSGALAERFRAHGVGP
;
A
#
# COMPACT_ATOMS: atom_id res chain seq x y z
N MET A 1 -31.14 72.94 -46.17
CA MET A 1 -31.71 71.74 -45.51
C MET A 1 -30.68 71.23 -44.55
N ARG A 2 -30.89 71.43 -43.25
CA ARG A 2 -29.99 70.97 -42.15
C ARG A 2 -30.74 69.84 -41.44
N ALA A 3 -30.19 68.64 -41.48
CA ALA A 3 -30.70 67.48 -40.77
C ALA A 3 -30.07 67.43 -39.37
N SER A 4 -30.86 67.57 -38.34
CA SER A 4 -30.44 67.42 -36.94
C SER A 4 -30.38 65.94 -36.61
N LEU A 5 -29.19 65.46 -36.19
CA LEU A 5 -29.01 64.14 -35.65
C LEU A 5 -29.35 64.16 -34.16
N ALA A 6 -30.44 63.50 -33.74
CA ALA A 6 -30.78 63.33 -32.34
C ALA A 6 -29.98 62.14 -31.78
N LEU A 7 -29.12 62.43 -30.81
CA LEU A 7 -28.34 61.43 -30.04
C LEU A 7 -29.25 60.85 -28.94
N VAL A 8 -29.67 59.59 -29.10
CA VAL A 8 -30.39 58.85 -28.07
C VAL A 8 -29.38 58.31 -27.07
N LEU A 9 -29.31 58.92 -25.91
CA LEU A 9 -28.52 58.45 -24.75
C LEU A 9 -29.30 57.32 -24.11
N VAL A 10 -28.90 56.06 -24.31
CA VAL A 10 -29.41 54.90 -23.58
C VAL A 10 -28.73 54.90 -22.21
N LEU A 11 -29.46 55.31 -21.18
CA LEU A 11 -29.07 55.13 -19.79
C LEU A 11 -29.08 53.63 -19.48
N LEU A 12 -27.90 53.04 -19.41
CA LEU A 12 -27.68 51.71 -18.83
C LEU A 12 -27.93 51.81 -17.33
N ALA A 13 -29.02 51.21 -16.84
CA ALA A 13 -29.26 51.03 -15.42
C ALA A 13 -28.20 50.11 -14.81
N PRO A 14 -27.58 50.48 -13.69
CA PRO A 14 -26.68 49.58 -12.98
C PRO A 14 -27.49 48.59 -12.16
N GLY A 15 -27.27 47.32 -12.33
CA GLY A 15 -27.69 46.34 -11.32
C GLY A 15 -28.51 45.15 -11.80
N HIS A 16 -28.00 44.37 -12.72
CA HIS A 16 -28.26 42.94 -12.72
C HIS A 16 -26.90 42.24 -12.50
N SER A 17 -26.65 41.92 -11.24
CA SER A 17 -25.63 40.95 -10.89
C SER A 17 -26.08 39.64 -11.53
N PHE A 18 -25.50 39.31 -12.66
CA PHE A 18 -25.56 37.93 -13.16
C PHE A 18 -24.87 37.06 -12.09
N ALA A 19 -25.68 36.33 -11.34
CA ALA A 19 -25.14 35.28 -10.48
C ALA A 19 -24.30 34.38 -11.39
N GLU A 20 -23.00 34.45 -11.22
CA GLU A 20 -22.03 33.67 -12.06
C GLU A 20 -22.42 32.20 -11.91
N ALA A 21 -22.83 31.57 -13.01
CA ALA A 21 -23.23 30.17 -13.00
C ALA A 21 -22.04 29.31 -12.55
N LEU A 22 -22.29 28.38 -11.65
CA LEU A 22 -21.27 27.46 -11.18
C LEU A 22 -20.66 26.66 -12.35
N ALA A 23 -19.35 26.59 -12.41
CA ALA A 23 -18.66 25.74 -13.37
C ALA A 23 -19.07 24.27 -13.15
N PRO A 24 -19.14 23.46 -14.24
CA PRO A 24 -19.53 22.05 -14.13
C PRO A 24 -18.71 21.23 -13.12
N ALA A 25 -17.41 21.54 -12.97
CA ALA A 25 -16.56 20.90 -11.97
C ALA A 25 -16.97 21.24 -10.53
N THR A 26 -17.28 22.52 -10.27
CA THR A 26 -17.75 22.98 -8.97
C THR A 26 -19.11 22.37 -8.63
N GLN A 27 -19.99 22.29 -9.62
CA GLN A 27 -21.31 21.66 -9.48
C GLN A 27 -21.17 20.17 -9.12
N ARG A 28 -20.35 19.40 -9.82
CA ARG A 28 -20.09 17.99 -9.50
C ARG A 28 -19.51 17.80 -8.10
N PHE A 29 -18.64 18.71 -7.64
CA PHE A 29 -18.10 18.64 -6.29
C PHE A 29 -19.19 18.85 -5.23
N ILE A 30 -20.11 19.80 -5.43
CA ILE A 30 -21.27 20.04 -4.57
C ILE A 30 -22.17 18.80 -4.54
N GLU A 31 -22.51 18.26 -5.71
CA GLU A 31 -23.37 17.07 -5.85
C GLU A 31 -22.79 15.84 -5.15
N ALA A 32 -21.52 15.56 -5.35
CA ALA A 32 -20.84 14.45 -4.68
C ALA A 32 -20.80 14.64 -3.15
N THR A 33 -20.61 15.87 -2.69
CA THR A 33 -20.62 16.20 -1.26
C THR A 33 -22.02 16.02 -0.65
N ALA A 34 -23.05 16.45 -1.35
CA ALA A 34 -24.45 16.27 -0.93
C ALA A 34 -24.87 14.78 -0.97
N HIS A 35 -24.46 14.05 -1.99
CA HIS A 35 -24.73 12.61 -2.09
C HIS A 35 -24.10 11.85 -0.91
N ARG A 36 -22.86 12.17 -0.54
CA ARG A 36 -22.24 11.60 0.65
C ARG A 36 -23.04 11.92 1.93
N ALA A 37 -23.55 13.13 2.08
CA ALA A 37 -24.38 13.52 3.21
C ALA A 37 -25.72 12.76 3.25
N ALA A 38 -26.33 12.49 2.10
CA ALA A 38 -27.58 11.72 1.98
C ALA A 38 -27.45 10.28 2.53
N LEU A 39 -26.27 9.70 2.48
CA LEU A 39 -26.03 8.35 3.02
C LEU A 39 -26.03 8.29 4.55
N MET A 40 -25.97 9.42 5.24
CA MET A 40 -25.80 9.46 6.70
C MET A 40 -27.04 9.04 7.48
N GLY A 41 -28.23 9.30 6.96
CA GLY A 41 -29.47 8.81 7.55
C GLY A 41 -29.55 7.28 7.56
N PRO A 42 -29.45 6.62 6.40
CA PRO A 42 -29.38 5.15 6.32
C PRO A 42 -28.27 4.53 7.18
N VAL A 43 -27.11 5.21 7.31
CA VAL A 43 -26.03 4.74 8.21
C VAL A 43 -26.49 4.81 9.68
N ALA A 44 -27.17 5.87 10.10
CA ALA A 44 -27.69 5.99 11.45
C ALA A 44 -28.71 4.89 11.77
N GLU A 45 -29.60 4.59 10.82
CA GLU A 45 -30.58 3.51 10.93
C GLU A 45 -29.92 2.15 11.13
N ALA A 46 -28.97 1.77 10.25
CA ALA A 46 -28.26 0.51 10.36
C ALA A 46 -27.46 0.38 11.67
N LYS A 47 -26.80 1.47 12.11
CA LYS A 47 -26.09 1.52 13.38
C LYS A 47 -27.03 1.34 14.59
N ALA A 48 -28.20 1.96 14.56
CA ALA A 48 -29.19 1.81 15.64
C ALA A 48 -29.65 0.38 15.83
N VAL A 49 -29.94 -0.35 14.73
CA VAL A 49 -30.30 -1.78 14.78
C VAL A 49 -29.16 -2.64 15.37
N LEU A 50 -27.91 -2.27 15.06
CA LEU A 50 -26.72 -3.00 15.51
C LEU A 50 -26.21 -2.57 16.90
N GLY A 51 -26.86 -1.60 17.55
CA GLY A 51 -26.37 -1.02 18.81
C GLY A 51 -24.99 -0.35 18.69
N GLN A 52 -24.59 0.07 17.48
CA GLN A 52 -23.29 0.72 17.25
C GLN A 52 -23.35 2.22 17.52
N PRO A 53 -22.33 2.81 18.16
CA PRO A 53 -22.32 4.24 18.43
C PRO A 53 -22.18 5.07 17.13
N ILE A 54 -22.79 6.24 17.11
CA ILE A 54 -22.62 7.23 16.04
C ILE A 54 -21.17 7.74 16.02
N PHE A 55 -20.60 8.01 17.19
CA PHE A 55 -19.24 8.50 17.37
C PHE A 55 -18.29 7.38 17.80
N ASP A 56 -17.27 7.14 17.01
CA ASP A 56 -16.16 6.22 17.28
C ASP A 56 -14.82 6.95 17.04
N PRO A 57 -14.17 7.44 18.10
CA PRO A 57 -12.92 8.21 17.97
C PRO A 57 -11.79 7.44 17.28
N ALA A 58 -11.69 6.12 17.52
CA ALA A 58 -10.65 5.29 16.91
C ALA A 58 -10.89 5.13 15.41
N GLN A 59 -12.14 4.98 14.99
CA GLN A 59 -12.50 4.94 13.57
C GLN A 59 -12.24 6.28 12.89
N GLU A 60 -12.60 7.39 13.53
CA GLU A 60 -12.37 8.73 12.97
C GLU A 60 -10.89 9.05 12.79
N ALA A 61 -10.05 8.67 13.77
CA ALA A 61 -8.59 8.81 13.64
C ALA A 61 -8.03 8.01 12.45
N ARG A 62 -8.53 6.79 12.22
CA ARG A 62 -8.16 5.98 11.04
C ARG A 62 -8.57 6.67 9.74
N VAL A 63 -9.78 7.21 9.68
CA VAL A 63 -10.28 7.93 8.50
C VAL A 63 -9.42 9.15 8.19
N LEU A 64 -9.07 9.96 9.19
CA LEU A 64 -8.18 11.12 9.00
C LEU A 64 -6.78 10.71 8.51
N ALA A 65 -6.20 9.64 9.06
CA ALA A 65 -4.90 9.15 8.63
C ALA A 65 -4.91 8.61 7.19
N VAL A 66 -6.02 8.02 6.73
CA VAL A 66 -6.20 7.62 5.33
C VAL A 66 -6.37 8.85 4.44
N ALA A 67 -7.23 9.78 4.84
CA ALA A 67 -7.50 11.01 4.10
C ALA A 67 -6.22 11.84 3.87
N ALA A 68 -5.36 11.97 4.88
CA ALA A 68 -4.08 12.67 4.73
C ALA A 68 -3.24 12.12 3.57
N ARG A 69 -3.17 10.78 3.45
CA ARG A 69 -2.43 10.11 2.36
C ARG A 69 -3.12 10.27 1.01
N GLU A 70 -4.44 10.11 0.96
CA GLU A 70 -5.22 10.26 -0.28
C GLU A 70 -5.16 11.70 -0.80
N GLY A 71 -5.30 12.70 0.09
CA GLY A 71 -5.17 14.10 -0.26
C GLY A 71 -3.78 14.44 -0.81
N ALA A 72 -2.73 13.97 -0.14
CA ALA A 72 -1.35 14.15 -0.61
C ALA A 72 -1.11 13.49 -1.98
N ALA A 73 -1.65 12.30 -2.23
CA ALA A 73 -1.57 11.61 -3.51
C ALA A 73 -2.27 12.38 -4.66
N GLN A 74 -3.25 13.22 -4.34
CA GLN A 74 -3.91 14.13 -5.28
C GLN A 74 -3.26 15.54 -5.34
N GLY A 75 -2.11 15.71 -4.70
CA GLY A 75 -1.41 17.00 -4.66
C GLY A 75 -2.06 18.05 -3.78
N LEU A 76 -2.97 17.69 -2.88
CA LEU A 76 -3.61 18.62 -1.94
C LEU A 76 -2.70 18.90 -0.74
N ALA A 77 -2.75 20.12 -0.22
CA ALA A 77 -2.11 20.46 1.05
C ALA A 77 -2.76 19.68 2.20
N VAL A 78 -1.98 18.89 2.94
CA VAL A 78 -2.45 17.90 3.91
C VAL A 78 -3.33 18.54 4.99
N ALA A 79 -2.84 19.54 5.69
CA ALA A 79 -3.57 20.14 6.82
C ALA A 79 -4.91 20.81 6.44
N PRO A 80 -5.05 21.54 5.32
CA PRO A 80 -6.36 21.98 4.83
C PRO A 80 -7.30 20.82 4.48
N TYR A 81 -6.77 19.76 3.86
CA TYR A 81 -7.61 18.63 3.49
C TYR A 81 -8.08 17.81 4.71
N GLU A 82 -7.22 17.61 5.70
CA GLU A 82 -7.62 17.00 6.98
C GLU A 82 -8.73 17.80 7.68
N ARG A 83 -8.64 19.15 7.70
CA ARG A 83 -9.72 20.00 8.23
C ARG A 83 -11.03 19.85 7.47
N PHE A 84 -10.95 19.74 6.15
CA PHE A 84 -12.13 19.50 5.33
C PHE A 84 -12.77 18.13 5.64
N VAL A 85 -11.98 17.07 5.75
CA VAL A 85 -12.48 15.73 6.12
C VAL A 85 -13.05 15.73 7.55
N ALA A 86 -12.39 16.41 8.49
CA ALA A 86 -12.91 16.57 9.85
C ALA A 86 -14.27 17.31 9.89
N ALA A 87 -14.43 18.35 9.08
CA ALA A 87 -15.71 19.06 8.93
C ALA A 87 -16.78 18.15 8.32
N GLN A 88 -16.44 17.30 7.35
CA GLN A 88 -17.36 16.30 6.80
C GLN A 88 -17.80 15.26 7.84
N MET A 89 -16.89 14.81 8.70
CA MET A 89 -17.21 13.88 9.78
C MET A 89 -18.10 14.52 10.83
N ALA A 90 -17.85 15.79 11.19
CA ALA A 90 -18.70 16.55 12.11
C ALA A 90 -20.12 16.72 11.55
N LEU A 91 -20.26 17.07 10.27
CA LEU A 91 -21.54 17.15 9.57
C LEU A 91 -22.26 15.79 9.54
N ALA A 92 -21.53 14.72 9.24
CA ALA A 92 -22.08 13.36 9.24
C ALA A 92 -22.63 12.96 10.61
N ARG A 93 -21.89 13.23 11.70
CA ARG A 93 -22.37 13.01 13.08
C ARG A 93 -23.63 13.81 13.37
N GLY A 94 -23.64 15.08 12.97
CA GLY A 94 -24.81 15.94 13.18
C GLY A 94 -26.08 15.43 12.48
N ILE A 95 -25.97 15.00 11.22
CA ILE A 95 -27.08 14.38 10.48
C ILE A 95 -27.51 13.09 11.17
N GLN A 96 -26.60 12.18 11.48
CA GLN A 96 -26.90 10.90 12.12
C GLN A 96 -27.59 11.09 13.48
N SER A 97 -27.15 12.06 14.31
CA SER A 97 -27.70 12.30 15.64
C SER A 97 -29.13 12.85 15.59
N ARG A 98 -29.51 13.50 14.50
CA ARG A 98 -30.84 14.07 14.29
C ARG A 98 -31.80 13.18 13.50
N TRP A 99 -31.27 12.01 13.03
CA TRP A 99 -32.10 11.09 12.27
C TRP A 99 -33.17 10.46 13.16
N THR A 100 -34.42 10.85 12.93
CA THR A 100 -35.57 10.44 13.73
C THR A 100 -36.58 9.62 12.94
N GLN A 101 -36.31 9.27 11.70
CA GLN A 101 -37.25 8.47 10.92
C GLN A 101 -37.34 7.05 11.53
N PRO A 102 -38.58 6.53 11.72
CA PRO A 102 -38.77 5.19 12.22
C PRO A 102 -38.20 4.19 11.21
N LEU A 103 -37.61 3.11 11.72
CA LEU A 103 -37.19 1.96 10.91
C LEU A 103 -38.37 1.51 10.05
N SER A 104 -38.21 1.52 8.74
CA SER A 104 -39.27 1.17 7.77
C SER A 104 -39.70 -0.30 7.86
N SER A 105 -38.93 -1.13 8.58
CA SER A 105 -39.22 -2.52 9.01
C SER A 105 -38.18 -2.92 10.04
N PRO A 106 -38.48 -3.80 11.00
CA PRO A 106 -37.47 -4.36 11.89
C PRO A 106 -36.52 -5.24 11.05
N ALA A 107 -35.47 -4.62 10.52
CA ALA A 107 -34.41 -5.37 9.84
C ALA A 107 -33.73 -6.31 10.84
N SER A 108 -33.46 -7.56 10.44
CA SER A 108 -32.65 -8.43 11.28
C SER A 108 -31.24 -7.83 11.45
N PRO A 109 -30.51 -8.15 12.53
CA PRO A 109 -29.13 -7.71 12.68
C PRO A 109 -28.23 -8.06 11.49
N GLU A 110 -28.46 -9.24 10.85
CA GLU A 110 -27.69 -9.65 9.65
C GLU A 110 -28.01 -8.74 8.45
N ALA A 111 -29.27 -8.39 8.24
CA ALA A 111 -29.67 -7.47 7.18
C ALA A 111 -29.11 -6.07 7.41
N ALA A 112 -29.12 -5.59 8.67
CA ALA A 112 -28.54 -4.30 9.05
C ALA A 112 -27.00 -4.29 8.86
N GLN A 113 -26.31 -5.41 9.18
CA GLN A 113 -24.87 -5.54 8.97
C GLN A 113 -24.51 -5.53 7.48
N THR A 114 -25.30 -6.20 6.64
CA THR A 114 -25.13 -6.19 5.20
C THR A 114 -25.36 -4.77 4.64
N ALA A 115 -26.45 -4.13 5.02
CA ALA A 115 -26.77 -2.77 4.61
C ALA A 115 -25.67 -1.77 5.02
N LEU A 116 -25.14 -1.87 6.24
CA LEU A 116 -24.04 -1.01 6.71
C LEU A 116 -22.76 -1.23 5.89
N SER A 117 -22.47 -2.46 5.49
CA SER A 117 -21.33 -2.79 4.62
C SER A 117 -21.49 -2.17 3.23
N ASP A 118 -22.69 -2.22 2.66
CA ASP A 118 -23.01 -1.63 1.37
C ASP A 118 -22.94 -0.12 1.41
N LEU A 119 -23.46 0.51 2.46
CA LEU A 119 -23.38 1.95 2.69
C LEU A 119 -21.91 2.40 2.83
N ARG A 120 -21.06 1.65 3.51
CA ARG A 120 -19.62 1.95 3.60
C ARG A 120 -18.95 1.91 2.24
N ARG A 121 -19.30 0.95 1.38
CA ARG A 121 -18.80 0.91 -0.01
C ARG A 121 -19.30 2.11 -0.82
N ALA A 122 -20.58 2.47 -0.69
CA ALA A 122 -21.15 3.65 -1.34
C ALA A 122 -20.49 4.96 -0.87
N ILE A 123 -20.21 5.10 0.42
CA ILE A 123 -19.46 6.25 0.98
C ILE A 123 -18.06 6.32 0.38
N ALA A 124 -17.36 5.20 0.29
CA ALA A 124 -16.01 5.17 -0.31
C ALA A 124 -16.05 5.58 -1.79
N ALA A 125 -16.97 5.03 -2.57
CA ALA A 125 -17.15 5.39 -3.98
C ALA A 125 -17.49 6.89 -4.16
N THR A 126 -18.40 7.42 -3.32
CA THR A 126 -18.78 8.84 -3.35
C THR A 126 -17.62 9.74 -2.93
N THR A 127 -16.80 9.31 -1.97
CA THR A 127 -15.59 10.04 -1.55
C THR A 127 -14.57 10.11 -2.68
N ALA A 128 -14.36 9.01 -3.43
CA ALA A 128 -13.50 9.01 -4.60
C ALA A 128 -14.00 9.97 -5.70
N ALA A 129 -15.31 9.95 -5.98
CA ALA A 129 -15.92 10.87 -6.95
C ALA A 129 -15.81 12.33 -6.50
N GLN A 130 -16.01 12.60 -5.22
CA GLN A 130 -15.84 13.92 -4.62
C GLN A 130 -14.40 14.43 -4.77
N LEU A 131 -13.42 13.59 -4.48
CA LEU A 131 -11.99 13.94 -4.59
C LEU A 131 -11.59 14.23 -6.05
N ALA A 132 -12.08 13.43 -7.00
CA ALA A 132 -11.86 13.66 -8.42
C ALA A 132 -12.49 14.97 -8.91
N ALA A 133 -13.71 15.29 -8.46
CA ALA A 133 -14.39 16.55 -8.77
C ALA A 133 -13.69 17.74 -8.11
N LEU A 134 -13.21 17.58 -6.87
CA LEU A 134 -12.47 18.60 -6.13
C LEU A 134 -11.20 19.03 -6.87
N SER A 135 -10.42 18.11 -7.39
CA SER A 135 -9.17 18.42 -8.11
C SER A 135 -9.41 19.36 -9.30
N GLN A 136 -10.57 19.23 -9.97
CA GLN A 136 -10.98 20.09 -11.07
C GLN A 136 -11.63 21.41 -10.60
N ALA A 137 -12.38 21.38 -9.49
CA ALA A 137 -13.09 22.53 -8.96
C ALA A 137 -12.15 23.50 -8.23
N LEU A 138 -11.12 23.02 -7.58
CA LEU A 138 -10.26 23.76 -6.66
C LEU A 138 -9.72 25.10 -7.23
N PRO A 139 -9.23 25.17 -8.49
CA PRO A 139 -8.80 26.44 -9.06
C PRO A 139 -9.90 27.47 -9.27
N LEU A 140 -11.17 27.04 -9.20
CA LEU A 140 -12.35 27.84 -9.50
C LEU A 140 -13.07 28.33 -8.22
N LEU A 141 -12.89 27.62 -7.08
CA LEU A 141 -13.65 27.87 -5.85
C LEU A 141 -13.55 29.31 -5.36
N SER A 142 -12.34 29.89 -5.38
CA SER A 142 -12.13 31.27 -4.93
C SER A 142 -12.79 32.32 -5.84
N ARG A 143 -12.94 32.03 -7.13
CA ARG A 143 -13.60 32.90 -8.11
C ARG A 143 -15.10 32.82 -8.00
N GLN A 144 -15.65 31.69 -7.60
CA GLN A 144 -17.06 31.38 -7.47
C GLN A 144 -17.53 31.30 -6.02
N GLU A 145 -16.81 31.93 -5.09
CA GLU A 145 -17.00 31.73 -3.64
C GLU A 145 -18.46 31.91 -3.17
N ALA A 146 -19.10 32.97 -3.56
CA ALA A 146 -20.48 33.26 -3.13
C ALA A 146 -21.46 32.19 -3.65
N ALA A 147 -21.43 31.89 -4.95
CA ALA A 147 -22.29 30.88 -5.56
C ALA A 147 -21.97 29.46 -5.04
N PHE A 148 -20.69 29.16 -4.79
CA PHE A 148 -20.28 27.91 -4.19
C PHE A 148 -20.81 27.75 -2.76
N ARG A 149 -20.68 28.78 -1.90
CA ARG A 149 -21.22 28.78 -0.53
C ARG A 149 -22.72 28.53 -0.52
N GLU A 150 -23.46 29.29 -1.32
CA GLU A 150 -24.91 29.17 -1.42
C GLU A 150 -25.34 27.79 -1.92
N GLY A 151 -24.74 27.32 -3.03
CA GLY A 151 -25.03 26.02 -3.63
C GLY A 151 -24.73 24.86 -2.67
N LEU A 152 -23.55 24.83 -2.05
CA LEU A 152 -23.15 23.78 -1.12
C LEU A 152 -24.04 23.79 0.13
N GLN A 153 -24.28 24.96 0.74
CA GLN A 153 -25.14 25.07 1.93
C GLN A 153 -26.57 24.67 1.63
N GLY A 154 -27.11 25.06 0.46
CA GLY A 154 -28.43 24.65 0.00
C GLY A 154 -28.56 23.14 -0.15
N ALA A 155 -27.60 22.54 -0.87
CA ALA A 155 -27.55 21.11 -1.12
C ALA A 155 -27.43 20.28 0.18
N LEU A 156 -26.62 20.73 1.14
CA LEU A 156 -26.42 20.05 2.42
C LEU A 156 -27.64 20.19 3.36
N ARG A 157 -28.29 21.38 3.39
CA ARG A 157 -29.52 21.56 4.15
C ARG A 157 -30.64 20.65 3.68
N ALA A 158 -30.73 20.40 2.38
CA ALA A 158 -31.66 19.41 1.81
C ALA A 158 -31.40 17.98 2.33
N GLN A 159 -30.21 17.71 2.83
CA GLN A 159 -29.81 16.39 3.43
C GLN A 159 -29.87 16.44 4.98
N GLY A 160 -30.48 17.45 5.60
CA GLY A 160 -30.65 17.55 7.05
C GLY A 160 -29.48 18.18 7.80
N ALA A 161 -28.52 18.81 7.10
CA ALA A 161 -27.46 19.56 7.75
C ALA A 161 -27.99 20.88 8.37
N GLN A 162 -27.46 21.23 9.54
CA GLN A 162 -27.72 22.55 10.13
C GLN A 162 -26.85 23.64 9.46
N ALA A 163 -27.28 24.90 9.59
CA ALA A 163 -26.57 26.03 8.99
C ALA A 163 -25.11 26.10 9.43
N ARG A 164 -24.81 25.91 10.73
CA ARG A 164 -23.44 25.92 11.25
C ARG A 164 -22.55 24.83 10.64
N GLU A 165 -23.10 23.64 10.41
CA GLU A 165 -22.38 22.49 9.85
C GLU A 165 -22.06 22.70 8.37
N SER A 166 -23.03 23.16 7.60
CA SER A 166 -22.88 23.46 6.18
C SER A 166 -21.95 24.67 5.96
N THR A 167 -21.99 25.68 6.83
CA THR A 167 -21.03 26.80 6.78
C THR A 167 -19.60 26.34 7.08
N ALA A 168 -19.41 25.60 8.17
CA ALA A 168 -18.09 25.09 8.52
C ALA A 168 -17.47 24.22 7.40
N LEU A 169 -18.28 23.39 6.74
CA LEU A 169 -17.80 22.58 5.61
C LEU A 169 -17.48 23.45 4.39
N ALA A 170 -18.27 24.47 4.10
CA ALA A 170 -17.99 25.40 2.99
C ALA A 170 -16.69 26.19 3.23
N GLU A 171 -16.47 26.66 4.46
CA GLU A 171 -15.22 27.33 4.84
C GLU A 171 -14.00 26.41 4.71
N ALA A 172 -14.13 25.17 5.21
CA ALA A 172 -13.07 24.19 5.08
C ALA A 172 -12.78 23.83 3.61
N ALA A 173 -13.80 23.75 2.76
CA ALA A 173 -13.64 23.52 1.32
C ALA A 173 -12.95 24.70 0.62
N LEU A 174 -13.30 25.94 0.96
CA LEU A 174 -12.65 27.14 0.41
C LEU A 174 -11.21 27.35 0.90
N ALA A 175 -10.86 26.76 2.03
CA ALA A 175 -9.49 26.75 2.54
C ALA A 175 -8.60 25.69 1.84
N LEU A 176 -9.19 24.80 1.04
CA LEU A 176 -8.44 23.81 0.28
C LEU A 176 -7.53 24.48 -0.75
N ARG A 177 -6.37 23.91 -0.94
CA ARG A 177 -5.39 24.33 -1.95
C ARG A 177 -4.51 23.17 -2.34
N PHE A 178 -3.91 23.25 -3.51
CA PHE A 178 -2.81 22.37 -3.83
C PHE A 178 -1.64 22.66 -2.87
N GLY A 179 -1.04 21.60 -2.35
CA GLY A 179 0.22 21.71 -1.63
C GLY A 179 1.33 22.07 -2.63
N ALA A 180 2.47 22.53 -2.10
CA ALA A 180 3.68 22.31 -2.86
C ALA A 180 3.74 20.82 -3.19
N PRO A 181 4.10 20.42 -4.42
CA PRO A 181 4.23 19.00 -4.73
C PRO A 181 5.06 18.37 -3.60
N ALA A 182 4.48 17.35 -2.95
CA ALA A 182 5.23 16.63 -1.93
C ALA A 182 6.53 16.19 -2.61
N PRO A 183 7.68 16.40 -1.97
CA PRO A 183 8.92 15.97 -2.57
C PRO A 183 8.78 14.48 -2.86
N GLU A 184 8.83 14.09 -4.14
CA GLU A 184 8.69 12.70 -4.56
C GLU A 184 10.06 12.03 -4.65
N GLY A 185 10.08 10.74 -4.47
CA GLY A 185 11.27 9.95 -4.65
C GLY A 185 12.44 10.40 -3.77
N LEU A 186 13.60 10.65 -4.35
CA LEU A 186 14.83 11.00 -3.63
C LEU A 186 14.72 12.29 -2.81
N ALA A 187 13.99 13.29 -3.29
CA ALA A 187 13.79 14.55 -2.57
C ALA A 187 12.99 14.33 -1.28
N ALA A 188 11.99 13.45 -1.30
CA ALA A 188 11.23 13.06 -0.11
C ALA A 188 12.11 12.32 0.90
N LEU A 189 12.96 11.41 0.43
CA LEU A 189 13.91 10.69 1.28
C LEU A 189 14.88 11.65 1.97
N LYS A 190 15.47 12.60 1.23
CA LYS A 190 16.37 13.61 1.78
C LYS A 190 15.69 14.53 2.77
N ALA A 191 14.47 14.97 2.49
CA ALA A 191 13.70 15.83 3.40
C ALA A 191 13.36 15.11 4.71
N ARG A 192 13.07 13.81 4.66
CA ARG A 192 12.81 12.97 5.84
C ARG A 192 14.08 12.58 6.58
N GLY A 193 15.23 12.53 5.91
CA GLY A 193 16.50 12.09 6.48
C GLY A 193 16.61 10.59 6.77
N THR A 194 15.66 9.80 6.29
CA THR A 194 15.53 8.37 6.60
C THR A 194 15.20 7.56 5.35
N LEU A 195 15.87 6.41 5.17
CA LEU A 195 15.55 5.38 4.20
C LEU A 195 14.83 4.24 4.92
N ARG A 196 13.57 4.00 4.56
CA ARG A 196 12.78 2.89 5.10
C ARG A 196 12.95 1.67 4.21
N VAL A 197 13.40 0.56 4.79
CA VAL A 197 13.66 -0.69 4.06
C VAL A 197 12.80 -1.81 4.63
N GLY A 198 11.91 -2.35 3.80
CA GLY A 198 11.08 -3.51 4.13
C GLY A 198 11.89 -4.80 4.13
N THR A 199 11.78 -5.59 5.20
CA THR A 199 12.47 -6.88 5.35
C THR A 199 11.65 -7.88 6.13
N THR A 200 11.77 -9.19 5.79
CA THR A 200 10.97 -10.26 6.44
C THR A 200 11.63 -10.81 7.70
N GLY A 201 12.96 -10.76 7.79
CA GLY A 201 13.70 -11.23 8.96
C GLY A 201 13.65 -12.74 9.20
N ASP A 202 13.26 -13.53 8.19
CA ASP A 202 13.05 -14.98 8.29
C ASP A 202 13.74 -15.80 7.18
N TYR A 203 14.65 -15.16 6.43
CA TYR A 203 15.26 -15.76 5.25
C TYR A 203 16.79 -15.58 5.21
N ALA A 204 17.52 -16.46 5.93
CA ALA A 204 18.97 -16.51 5.87
C ALA A 204 19.46 -17.03 4.48
N PRO A 205 20.57 -16.49 3.93
CA PRO A 205 21.49 -15.50 4.51
C PRO A 205 21.10 -14.04 4.24
N PHE A 206 20.00 -13.76 3.56
CA PHE A 206 19.65 -12.41 3.11
C PHE A 206 19.14 -11.51 4.25
N SER A 207 18.15 -12.00 5.01
CA SER A 207 17.55 -11.27 6.12
C SER A 207 17.04 -12.26 7.18
N TYR A 208 17.59 -12.21 8.37
CA TYR A 208 17.23 -13.12 9.46
C TYR A 208 17.40 -12.44 10.82
N ARG A 209 16.76 -13.00 11.85
CA ARG A 209 17.00 -12.60 13.24
C ARG A 209 18.09 -13.45 13.86
N THR A 210 19.03 -12.77 14.52
CA THR A 210 20.03 -13.45 15.36
C THR A 210 19.38 -14.03 16.63
N ALA A 211 20.13 -14.75 17.44
CA ALA A 211 19.67 -15.28 18.72
C ALA A 211 19.23 -14.16 19.69
N GLU A 212 19.84 -12.99 19.58
CA GLU A 212 19.54 -11.78 20.37
C GLU A 212 18.32 -11.00 19.81
N GLY A 213 17.70 -11.49 18.73
CA GLY A 213 16.53 -10.86 18.10
C GLY A 213 16.86 -9.74 17.12
N THR A 214 18.13 -9.43 16.90
CA THR A 214 18.57 -8.37 15.96
C THR A 214 18.47 -8.85 14.52
N LEU A 215 18.05 -7.96 13.62
CA LEU A 215 18.05 -8.24 12.19
C LEU A 215 19.48 -8.20 11.63
N ALA A 216 19.84 -9.22 10.87
CA ALA A 216 21.13 -9.39 10.23
C ALA A 216 20.98 -10.05 8.85
N GLY A 217 22.05 -10.06 8.06
CA GLY A 217 22.07 -10.69 6.76
C GLY A 217 22.60 -9.81 5.64
N ILE A 218 22.85 -10.40 4.50
CA ILE A 218 23.41 -9.72 3.31
C ILE A 218 22.58 -8.47 2.95
N ASP A 219 21.26 -8.60 2.98
CA ASP A 219 20.34 -7.53 2.58
C ASP A 219 20.23 -6.45 3.64
N ILE A 220 20.45 -6.78 4.91
CA ILE A 220 20.53 -5.77 5.99
C ILE A 220 21.82 -4.94 5.83
N ASP A 221 22.94 -5.59 5.52
CA ASP A 221 24.22 -4.91 5.26
C ASP A 221 24.14 -4.04 3.99
N LEU A 222 23.45 -4.51 2.94
CA LEU A 222 23.21 -3.73 1.73
C LEU A 222 22.33 -2.50 2.02
N ALA A 223 21.27 -2.68 2.83
CA ALA A 223 20.40 -1.58 3.21
C ALA A 223 21.15 -0.51 4.01
N GLN A 224 21.96 -0.92 4.97
CA GLN A 224 22.78 -0.03 5.78
C GLN A 224 23.77 0.77 4.93
N ALA A 225 24.54 0.08 4.11
CA ALA A 225 25.55 0.70 3.26
C ALA A 225 24.93 1.63 2.19
N PHE A 226 23.75 1.30 1.65
CA PHE A 226 23.06 2.18 0.72
C PHE A 226 22.52 3.42 1.41
N ALA A 227 21.90 3.31 2.60
CA ALA A 227 21.44 4.45 3.39
C ALA A 227 22.61 5.40 3.71
N GLU A 228 23.73 4.87 4.17
CA GLU A 228 24.95 5.63 4.46
C GLU A 228 25.48 6.37 3.23
N SER A 229 25.48 5.72 2.06
CA SER A 229 25.93 6.34 0.81
C SER A 229 25.08 7.55 0.39
N LEU A 230 23.83 7.61 0.85
CA LEU A 230 22.92 8.74 0.63
C LEU A 230 22.92 9.76 1.78
N GLY A 231 23.68 9.53 2.86
CA GLY A 231 23.65 10.34 4.08
C GLY A 231 22.33 10.25 4.84
N LEU A 232 21.62 9.11 4.74
CA LEU A 232 20.33 8.87 5.38
C LEU A 232 20.48 7.90 6.55
N LYS A 233 19.57 8.00 7.53
CA LYS A 233 19.41 6.97 8.56
C LYS A 233 18.66 5.79 7.98
N LEU A 234 19.08 4.56 8.33
CA LEU A 234 18.32 3.36 7.99
C LEU A 234 17.19 3.15 9.01
N GLU A 235 15.99 2.87 8.51
CA GLU A 235 14.86 2.36 9.28
C GLU A 235 14.40 1.03 8.67
N LEU A 236 14.55 -0.06 9.42
CA LEU A 236 14.08 -1.37 9.00
C LEU A 236 12.60 -1.52 9.36
N VAL A 237 11.78 -1.80 8.35
CA VAL A 237 10.33 -2.00 8.48
C VAL A 237 10.02 -3.49 8.31
N GLU A 238 9.44 -4.08 9.34
CA GLU A 238 9.06 -5.50 9.26
C GLU A 238 7.88 -5.69 8.31
N THR A 239 7.99 -6.71 7.46
CA THR A 239 6.95 -7.19 6.56
C THR A 239 6.96 -8.72 6.55
N SER A 240 6.07 -9.33 5.79
CA SER A 240 6.01 -10.79 5.62
C SER A 240 5.84 -11.16 4.15
N TRP A 241 6.15 -12.39 3.79
CA TRP A 241 5.98 -12.85 2.40
C TRP A 241 4.55 -12.67 1.88
N PRO A 242 3.47 -12.95 2.66
CA PRO A 242 2.10 -12.70 2.24
C PRO A 242 1.75 -11.22 2.08
N THR A 243 2.32 -10.31 2.89
CA THR A 243 1.94 -8.90 2.91
C THR A 243 2.87 -7.99 2.12
N LEU A 244 4.06 -8.47 1.74
CA LEU A 244 5.14 -7.71 1.09
C LEU A 244 4.66 -6.81 -0.06
N THR A 245 3.85 -7.36 -0.97
CA THR A 245 3.32 -6.60 -2.11
C THR A 245 2.38 -5.48 -1.66
N THR A 246 1.48 -5.77 -0.75
CA THR A 246 0.52 -4.80 -0.22
C THR A 246 1.21 -3.71 0.60
N ASP A 247 2.24 -4.07 1.36
CA ASP A 247 3.01 -3.12 2.17
C ASP A 247 3.82 -2.17 1.29
N LEU A 248 4.42 -2.68 0.21
CA LEU A 248 5.09 -1.84 -0.80
C LEU A 248 4.10 -0.88 -1.47
N GLN A 249 2.93 -1.37 -1.91
CA GLN A 249 1.91 -0.54 -2.57
C GLN A 249 1.33 0.54 -1.65
N ARG A 250 1.27 0.29 -0.34
CA ARG A 250 0.86 1.27 0.67
C ARG A 250 1.96 2.26 1.05
N GLY A 251 3.16 2.13 0.49
CA GLY A 251 4.30 2.98 0.82
C GLY A 251 4.78 2.81 2.26
N ALA A 252 4.63 1.61 2.84
CA ALA A 252 5.14 1.31 4.17
C ALA A 252 6.66 1.48 4.25
N PHE A 253 7.35 1.23 3.16
CA PHE A 253 8.80 1.41 2.99
C PHE A 253 9.13 1.94 1.59
N ASP A 254 10.34 2.43 1.41
CA ASP A 254 10.80 3.04 0.16
C ASP A 254 11.36 1.99 -0.80
N LEU A 255 11.93 0.94 -0.26
CA LEU A 255 12.34 -0.26 -0.98
C LEU A 255 12.31 -1.46 -0.04
N ALA A 256 12.30 -2.66 -0.61
CA ALA A 256 12.39 -3.90 0.14
C ALA A 256 13.64 -4.69 -0.25
N LEU A 257 14.33 -5.22 0.76
CA LEU A 257 15.48 -6.10 0.68
C LEU A 257 15.27 -7.28 1.64
N SER A 258 15.16 -8.48 1.10
CA SER A 258 14.98 -9.74 1.84
C SER A 258 15.15 -10.97 0.92
N GLY A 259 16.16 -10.98 0.07
CA GLY A 259 16.33 -12.03 -0.93
C GLY A 259 15.16 -12.10 -1.92
N ILE A 260 14.61 -10.96 -2.30
CA ILE A 260 13.38 -10.89 -3.07
C ILE A 260 13.63 -11.31 -4.52
N SER A 261 12.95 -12.37 -4.95
CA SER A 261 13.01 -12.82 -6.34
C SER A 261 12.32 -11.83 -7.27
N ARG A 262 13.00 -11.46 -8.33
CA ARG A 262 12.45 -10.67 -9.46
C ARG A 262 11.54 -11.60 -10.25
N THR A 263 10.24 -11.35 -10.22
CA THR A 263 9.23 -12.12 -10.95
C THR A 263 8.37 -11.20 -11.80
N LEU A 264 7.78 -11.73 -12.88
CA LEU A 264 6.87 -10.96 -13.73
C LEU A 264 5.70 -10.39 -12.93
N THR A 265 5.12 -11.20 -12.03
CA THR A 265 4.00 -10.76 -11.19
C THR A 265 4.37 -9.58 -10.31
N ARG A 266 5.55 -9.59 -9.69
CA ARG A 266 6.05 -8.48 -8.86
C ARG A 266 6.46 -7.28 -9.71
N ALA A 267 7.11 -7.52 -10.86
CA ALA A 267 7.52 -6.45 -11.77
C ALA A 267 6.32 -5.70 -12.40
N ALA A 268 5.15 -6.37 -12.49
CA ALA A 268 3.92 -5.78 -12.99
C ALA A 268 3.19 -4.89 -11.96
N VAL A 269 3.68 -4.79 -10.73
CA VAL A 269 3.08 -3.93 -9.70
C VAL A 269 3.30 -2.47 -10.06
N SER A 270 2.20 -1.74 -10.29
CA SER A 270 2.24 -0.33 -10.69
C SER A 270 2.96 0.54 -9.66
N GLY A 271 3.75 1.49 -10.13
CA GLY A 271 4.50 2.41 -9.28
C GLY A 271 5.73 1.78 -8.61
N SER A 272 6.09 0.55 -8.95
CA SER A 272 7.28 -0.10 -8.41
C SER A 272 8.27 -0.53 -9.49
N SER A 273 9.49 -0.83 -9.10
CA SER A 273 10.53 -1.36 -9.99
C SER A 273 11.49 -2.26 -9.23
N PHE A 274 12.20 -3.09 -9.97
CA PHE A 274 13.33 -3.84 -9.42
C PHE A 274 14.65 -3.16 -9.78
N SER A 275 15.62 -3.26 -8.88
CA SER A 275 17.02 -2.99 -9.20
C SER A 275 17.56 -4.01 -10.20
N GLU A 276 18.77 -3.75 -10.72
CA GLU A 276 19.61 -4.80 -11.29
C GLU A 276 19.83 -5.92 -10.26
N PRO A 277 20.03 -7.17 -10.71
CA PRO A 277 20.17 -8.27 -9.79
C PRO A 277 21.53 -8.24 -9.07
N TYR A 278 21.49 -8.48 -7.75
CA TYR A 278 22.69 -8.62 -6.93
C TYR A 278 23.07 -10.10 -6.67
N HIS A 279 22.15 -11.03 -6.93
CA HIS A 279 22.40 -12.48 -6.85
C HIS A 279 21.61 -13.22 -7.92
N ARG A 280 22.20 -14.29 -8.46
CA ARG A 280 21.59 -15.20 -9.42
C ARG A 280 21.62 -16.62 -8.90
N GLY A 281 20.46 -17.26 -8.88
CA GLY A 281 20.30 -18.59 -8.32
C GLY A 281 19.12 -19.33 -8.94
N GLY A 282 18.47 -20.12 -8.14
CA GLY A 282 17.28 -20.89 -8.50
C GLY A 282 16.88 -21.81 -7.37
N LYS A 283 15.76 -22.54 -7.55
CA LYS A 283 15.25 -23.48 -6.56
C LYS A 283 16.03 -24.78 -6.56
N ALA A 284 16.23 -25.32 -5.37
CA ALA A 284 16.81 -26.66 -5.15
C ALA A 284 16.10 -27.32 -3.95
N PRO A 285 16.00 -28.65 -3.93
CA PRO A 285 15.44 -29.35 -2.80
C PRO A 285 16.47 -29.53 -1.69
N ILE A 286 16.03 -29.42 -0.43
CA ILE A 286 16.79 -29.77 0.77
C ILE A 286 16.09 -30.92 1.48
N ILE A 287 16.85 -31.90 1.92
CA ILE A 287 16.40 -33.16 2.50
C ILE A 287 17.32 -33.56 3.67
N ARG A 288 16.98 -34.61 4.39
CA ARG A 288 17.96 -35.27 5.27
C ARG A 288 19.05 -35.94 4.45
N CYS A 289 20.29 -35.94 4.95
CA CYS A 289 21.42 -36.56 4.26
C CYS A 289 21.23 -38.08 4.07
N GLU A 290 20.61 -38.78 5.01
CA GLU A 290 20.28 -40.20 4.94
C GLU A 290 19.33 -40.55 3.77
N ASP A 291 18.54 -39.56 3.31
CA ASP A 291 17.57 -39.75 2.22
C ASP A 291 18.16 -39.44 0.81
N GLN A 292 19.45 -39.08 0.69
CA GLN A 292 20.03 -38.69 -0.61
C GLN A 292 19.88 -39.75 -1.70
N ALA A 293 20.06 -41.02 -1.36
CA ALA A 293 19.89 -42.14 -2.31
C ALA A 293 18.44 -42.27 -2.78
N ARG A 294 17.47 -42.00 -1.87
CA ARG A 294 16.05 -42.02 -2.16
C ARG A 294 15.62 -40.86 -3.08
N PHE A 295 16.16 -39.68 -2.88
CA PHE A 295 15.75 -38.44 -3.58
C PHE A 295 16.76 -38.00 -4.64
N SER A 296 17.27 -38.95 -5.44
CA SER A 296 18.30 -38.70 -6.46
C SER A 296 17.78 -38.04 -7.75
N ARG A 297 16.45 -37.95 -7.93
CA ARG A 297 15.77 -37.31 -9.08
C ARG A 297 14.43 -36.74 -8.69
N TRP A 298 13.95 -35.70 -9.42
CA TRP A 298 12.67 -35.05 -9.15
C TRP A 298 11.51 -36.03 -9.07
N ALA A 299 11.45 -37.00 -9.98
CA ALA A 299 10.39 -38.00 -10.00
C ALA A 299 10.31 -38.85 -8.72
N ALA A 300 11.37 -38.93 -7.92
CA ALA A 300 11.37 -39.59 -6.62
C ALA A 300 10.89 -38.67 -5.50
N ILE A 301 10.98 -37.36 -5.68
CA ILE A 301 10.53 -36.35 -4.73
C ILE A 301 9.00 -36.17 -4.82
N ASP A 302 8.44 -36.18 -6.03
CA ASP A 302 6.98 -36.03 -6.20
C ASP A 302 6.30 -37.41 -6.28
N GLN A 303 6.25 -38.10 -5.17
CA GLN A 303 5.62 -39.42 -5.04
C GLN A 303 4.58 -39.46 -3.90
N PRO A 304 3.56 -40.31 -4.01
CA PRO A 304 2.68 -40.63 -2.87
C PRO A 304 3.50 -41.04 -1.64
N GLY A 305 3.16 -40.50 -0.48
CA GLY A 305 3.87 -40.75 0.78
C GLY A 305 5.08 -39.89 1.05
N VAL A 306 5.54 -39.04 0.09
CA VAL A 306 6.50 -37.98 0.37
C VAL A 306 5.81 -36.79 1.01
N ARG A 307 6.35 -36.27 2.11
CA ARG A 307 5.85 -35.14 2.87
C ARG A 307 6.68 -33.89 2.53
N ALA A 308 6.17 -33.08 1.65
CA ALA A 308 6.78 -31.79 1.32
C ALA A 308 6.29 -30.70 2.28
N VAL A 309 7.18 -29.78 2.64
CA VAL A 309 6.86 -28.62 3.47
C VAL A 309 7.25 -27.33 2.76
N VAL A 310 6.49 -26.24 2.99
CA VAL A 310 6.76 -24.95 2.37
C VAL A 310 6.31 -23.81 3.31
N ASN A 311 6.99 -22.67 3.26
CA ASN A 311 6.57 -21.44 3.91
C ASN A 311 5.48 -20.71 3.11
N PRO A 312 4.56 -19.96 3.78
CA PRO A 312 3.45 -19.30 3.10
C PRO A 312 3.87 -18.06 2.28
N GLY A 313 3.12 -17.77 1.22
CA GLY A 313 3.03 -16.47 0.53
C GLY A 313 4.20 -16.10 -0.39
N GLY A 314 5.26 -16.92 -0.51
CA GLY A 314 6.44 -16.63 -1.30
C GLY A 314 6.52 -17.42 -2.62
N THR A 315 7.69 -17.29 -3.30
CA THR A 315 7.96 -18.04 -4.52
C THR A 315 8.16 -19.53 -4.25
N ASN A 316 8.47 -19.93 -3.02
CA ASN A 316 8.56 -21.34 -2.62
C ASN A 316 7.19 -21.99 -2.66
N GLU A 317 6.17 -21.36 -2.07
CA GLU A 317 4.80 -21.88 -2.10
C GLU A 317 4.26 -21.93 -3.53
N ALA A 318 4.47 -20.87 -4.33
CA ALA A 318 4.03 -20.84 -5.72
C ALA A 318 4.67 -21.97 -6.54
N PHE A 319 5.97 -22.19 -6.35
CA PHE A 319 6.70 -23.33 -6.97
C PHE A 319 6.10 -24.66 -6.50
N ALA A 320 5.99 -24.87 -5.20
CA ALA A 320 5.52 -26.14 -4.64
C ALA A 320 4.10 -26.49 -5.16
N ARG A 321 3.16 -25.54 -5.10
CA ARG A 321 1.79 -25.75 -5.61
C ARG A 321 1.74 -26.01 -7.11
N SER A 322 2.69 -25.46 -7.89
CA SER A 322 2.75 -25.67 -9.34
C SER A 322 3.39 -27.01 -9.73
N ARG A 323 4.25 -27.57 -8.89
CA ARG A 323 5.11 -28.72 -9.25
C ARG A 323 4.74 -30.02 -8.57
N TYR A 324 4.32 -29.99 -7.29
CA TYR A 324 3.89 -31.20 -6.61
C TYR A 324 2.51 -31.64 -7.10
N ARG A 325 2.42 -32.91 -7.54
CA ARG A 325 1.19 -33.56 -8.02
C ARG A 325 0.78 -34.74 -7.15
N HIS A 326 1.74 -35.42 -6.56
CA HIS A 326 1.55 -36.68 -5.84
C HIS A 326 2.01 -36.61 -4.39
N ALA A 327 3.07 -35.85 -4.10
CA ALA A 327 3.53 -35.64 -2.74
C ALA A 327 2.55 -34.80 -1.93
N SER A 328 2.42 -35.10 -0.63
CA SER A 328 1.61 -34.29 0.27
C SER A 328 2.33 -32.99 0.60
N LEU A 329 1.67 -31.84 0.38
CA LEU A 329 2.24 -30.51 0.64
C LEU A 329 1.62 -29.91 1.90
N ARG A 330 2.43 -29.56 2.89
CA ARG A 330 2.04 -28.86 4.12
C ARG A 330 2.67 -27.47 4.16
N VAL A 331 1.87 -26.46 4.46
CA VAL A 331 2.35 -25.11 4.75
C VAL A 331 2.79 -25.05 6.22
N HIS A 332 3.99 -24.53 6.47
CA HIS A 332 4.55 -24.30 7.80
C HIS A 332 4.69 -22.79 8.01
N GLU A 333 3.98 -22.26 9.00
CA GLU A 333 3.80 -20.82 9.17
C GLU A 333 5.09 -20.08 9.59
N ASP A 334 5.96 -20.71 10.38
CA ASP A 334 7.22 -20.11 10.83
C ASP A 334 8.41 -20.56 9.98
N ASN A 335 8.76 -19.74 9.00
CA ASN A 335 9.89 -20.02 8.10
C ASN A 335 11.22 -20.22 8.82
N ARG A 336 11.41 -19.68 10.03
CA ARG A 336 12.64 -19.85 10.83
C ARG A 336 12.82 -21.25 11.37
N THR A 337 11.74 -22.00 11.51
CA THR A 337 11.75 -23.36 12.06
C THR A 337 11.50 -24.45 11.01
N ILE A 338 11.19 -24.07 9.76
CA ILE A 338 10.74 -25.02 8.71
C ILE A 338 11.78 -26.11 8.41
N LEU A 339 13.08 -25.79 8.40
CA LEU A 339 14.12 -26.77 8.12
C LEU A 339 14.32 -27.76 9.28
N ARG A 340 13.92 -27.41 10.49
CA ARG A 340 13.87 -28.35 11.62
C ARG A 340 12.84 -29.46 11.37
N GLU A 341 11.75 -29.17 10.67
CA GLU A 341 10.75 -30.18 10.29
C GLU A 341 11.37 -31.30 9.44
N ILE A 342 12.34 -30.95 8.57
CA ILE A 342 13.08 -31.92 7.76
C ILE A 342 14.11 -32.64 8.61
N ALA A 343 14.94 -31.91 9.34
CA ALA A 343 16.02 -32.47 10.15
C ALA A 343 15.52 -33.46 11.20
N GLU A 344 14.31 -33.26 11.74
CA GLU A 344 13.67 -34.11 12.74
C GLU A 344 12.67 -35.12 12.15
N GLY A 345 12.63 -35.29 10.82
CA GLY A 345 11.82 -36.31 10.15
C GLY A 345 10.33 -36.07 10.15
N ARG A 346 9.83 -34.85 10.48
CA ARG A 346 8.41 -34.50 10.37
C ARG A 346 7.98 -34.10 8.96
N ALA A 347 8.95 -33.70 8.12
CA ALA A 347 8.80 -33.56 6.68
C ALA A 347 10.00 -34.27 5.99
N ASP A 348 9.86 -34.54 4.69
CA ASP A 348 10.90 -35.22 3.95
C ASP A 348 11.71 -34.28 3.06
N VAL A 349 11.06 -33.22 2.55
CA VAL A 349 11.67 -32.31 1.59
C VAL A 349 11.08 -30.91 1.68
N MET A 350 11.91 -29.89 1.46
CA MET A 350 11.53 -28.53 1.10
C MET A 350 12.24 -28.15 -0.19
N VAL A 351 11.54 -27.42 -1.08
CA VAL A 351 12.19 -26.75 -2.21
C VAL A 351 12.29 -25.28 -1.89
N THR A 352 13.53 -24.80 -1.80
CA THR A 352 13.86 -23.40 -1.55
C THR A 352 14.99 -22.93 -2.46
N ASP A 353 15.55 -21.74 -2.27
CA ASP A 353 16.65 -21.25 -3.10
C ASP A 353 17.96 -21.98 -2.79
N LEU A 354 18.73 -22.28 -3.83
CA LEU A 354 19.99 -23.05 -3.70
C LEU A 354 20.96 -22.46 -2.68
N ILE A 355 21.05 -21.12 -2.60
CA ILE A 355 21.91 -20.44 -1.62
C ILE A 355 21.49 -20.76 -0.18
N GLU A 356 20.20 -20.87 0.10
CA GLU A 356 19.69 -21.28 1.41
C GLU A 356 20.00 -22.76 1.67
N VAL A 357 19.80 -23.62 0.66
CA VAL A 357 20.14 -25.04 0.77
C VAL A 357 21.64 -25.22 1.10
N GLN A 358 22.53 -24.50 0.43
CA GLN A 358 23.97 -24.53 0.68
C GLN A 358 24.34 -24.04 2.07
N LEU A 359 23.73 -22.93 2.51
CA LEU A 359 23.96 -22.39 3.84
C LEU A 359 23.59 -23.40 4.93
N TRP A 360 22.40 -23.99 4.84
CA TRP A 360 21.90 -24.89 5.88
C TRP A 360 22.56 -26.26 5.85
N ALA A 361 22.90 -26.79 4.69
CA ALA A 361 23.73 -28.00 4.57
C ALA A 361 25.13 -27.82 5.19
N GLY A 362 25.67 -26.60 5.17
CA GLY A 362 26.93 -26.29 5.86
C GLY A 362 26.80 -26.08 7.37
N ARG A 363 25.58 -25.78 7.88
CA ARG A 363 25.32 -25.49 9.31
C ARG A 363 24.74 -26.67 10.09
N ASP A 364 24.00 -27.56 9.43
CA ASP A 364 23.38 -28.73 10.06
C ASP A 364 23.73 -29.97 9.25
N SER A 365 24.63 -30.82 9.79
CA SER A 365 25.09 -32.03 9.14
C SER A 365 24.04 -33.08 8.85
N ARG A 366 22.80 -32.90 9.35
CA ARG A 366 21.65 -33.76 9.04
C ARG A 366 20.99 -33.37 7.71
N LEU A 367 21.25 -32.14 7.21
CA LEU A 367 20.63 -31.58 6.02
C LEU A 367 21.59 -31.62 4.81
N CYS A 368 21.08 -32.04 3.68
CA CYS A 368 21.82 -32.16 2.44
C CYS A 368 20.99 -31.65 1.25
N PRO A 369 21.65 -31.11 0.20
CA PRO A 369 20.94 -30.86 -1.06
C PRO A 369 20.54 -32.20 -1.67
N ALA A 370 19.33 -32.30 -2.20
CA ALA A 370 18.97 -33.34 -3.15
C ALA A 370 19.35 -32.89 -4.57
N LEU A 371 19.45 -33.82 -5.51
CA LEU A 371 19.78 -33.57 -6.93
C LEU A 371 21.14 -32.89 -7.15
N GLY A 372 22.09 -33.06 -6.21
CA GLY A 372 23.42 -32.44 -6.28
C GLY A 372 23.31 -30.90 -6.23
N THR A 373 23.95 -30.22 -7.20
CA THR A 373 23.94 -28.76 -7.37
C THR A 373 22.98 -28.31 -8.46
N GLU A 374 22.09 -29.20 -8.94
CA GLU A 374 21.12 -28.87 -9.98
C GLU A 374 20.08 -27.86 -9.49
N ARG A 375 19.84 -26.87 -10.32
CA ARG A 375 18.79 -25.87 -10.07
C ARG A 375 17.52 -26.23 -10.84
N LEU A 376 16.41 -26.33 -10.14
CA LEU A 376 15.11 -26.62 -10.74
C LEU A 376 14.51 -25.41 -11.49
N THR A 377 14.99 -24.20 -11.19
CA THR A 377 14.58 -22.96 -11.84
C THR A 377 15.75 -22.00 -11.94
N TYR A 378 15.57 -20.93 -12.73
CA TYR A 378 16.40 -19.74 -12.68
C TYR A 378 15.68 -18.64 -11.90
N ALA A 379 16.37 -17.94 -11.03
CA ALA A 379 15.85 -16.79 -10.29
C ALA A 379 16.94 -15.75 -10.06
N GLU A 380 16.54 -14.49 -10.09
CA GLU A 380 17.36 -13.34 -9.74
C GLU A 380 16.84 -12.67 -8.48
N LYS A 381 17.74 -12.19 -7.61
CA LYS A 381 17.41 -11.38 -6.44
C LYS A 381 17.73 -9.92 -6.72
N GLY A 382 16.80 -9.03 -6.38
CA GLY A 382 16.95 -7.59 -6.53
C GLY A 382 16.25 -6.83 -5.42
N ALA A 383 16.64 -5.59 -5.19
CA ALA A 383 15.85 -4.68 -4.37
C ALA A 383 14.54 -4.37 -5.09
N TRP A 384 13.43 -4.39 -4.35
CA TRP A 384 12.13 -4.03 -4.90
C TRP A 384 11.73 -2.63 -4.39
N LEU A 385 11.79 -1.65 -5.28
CA LEU A 385 11.63 -0.23 -4.95
C LEU A 385 10.16 0.21 -5.12
N ALA A 386 9.67 0.97 -4.17
CA ALA A 386 8.39 1.69 -4.24
C ALA A 386 8.54 2.95 -5.12
N ALA A 387 9.07 2.77 -6.31
CA ALA A 387 9.36 3.83 -7.26
C ALA A 387 9.29 3.28 -8.69
N PRO A 388 8.78 4.04 -9.68
CA PRO A 388 8.67 3.56 -11.04
C PRO A 388 10.04 3.31 -11.69
N PRO A 389 10.10 2.49 -12.77
CA PRO A 389 11.33 2.31 -13.54
C PRO A 389 11.92 3.65 -13.99
N GLY A 390 13.25 3.78 -13.90
CA GLY A 390 13.94 5.01 -14.29
C GLY A 390 13.83 6.16 -13.28
N SER A 391 13.22 5.95 -12.12
CA SER A 391 13.21 6.95 -11.06
C SER A 391 14.61 7.25 -10.56
N PRO A 392 14.85 8.45 -10.00
CA PRO A 392 16.15 8.79 -9.41
C PRO A 392 16.61 7.79 -8.35
N LEU A 393 15.71 7.26 -7.53
CA LEU A 393 16.04 6.26 -6.50
C LEU A 393 16.50 4.94 -7.13
N THR A 394 15.79 4.43 -8.14
CA THR A 394 16.17 3.20 -8.85
C THR A 394 17.51 3.37 -9.56
N THR A 395 17.71 4.52 -10.22
CA THR A 395 18.97 4.83 -10.90
C THR A 395 20.15 4.89 -9.93
N LEU A 396 19.98 5.55 -8.79
CA LEU A 396 21.03 5.64 -7.76
C LEU A 396 21.33 4.30 -7.12
N PHE A 397 20.30 3.50 -6.82
CA PHE A 397 20.51 2.15 -6.29
C PHE A 397 21.31 1.28 -7.27
N ASN A 398 20.99 1.30 -8.54
CA ASN A 398 21.69 0.53 -9.56
C ASN A 398 23.13 1.01 -9.76
N LEU A 399 23.37 2.32 -9.77
CA LEU A 399 24.72 2.86 -9.85
C LEU A 399 25.57 2.47 -8.63
N TRP A 400 25.02 2.61 -7.43
CA TRP A 400 25.66 2.19 -6.19
C TRP A 400 25.93 0.68 -6.18
N LEU A 401 24.96 -0.13 -6.60
CA LEU A 401 25.08 -1.59 -6.67
C LEU A 401 26.22 -2.00 -7.64
N ALA A 402 26.30 -1.37 -8.81
CA ALA A 402 27.37 -1.61 -9.75
C ALA A 402 28.76 -1.28 -9.15
N GLN A 403 28.87 -0.23 -8.33
CA GLN A 403 30.09 0.08 -7.58
C GLN A 403 30.42 -1.01 -6.54
N GLN A 404 29.42 -1.51 -5.80
CA GLN A 404 29.61 -2.60 -4.84
C GLN A 404 30.06 -3.90 -5.52
N GLN A 405 29.55 -4.18 -6.72
CA GLN A 405 29.96 -5.31 -7.54
C GLN A 405 31.39 -5.12 -8.07
N GLY A 406 31.68 -3.98 -8.67
CA GLY A 406 32.97 -3.67 -9.28
C GLY A 406 34.14 -3.60 -8.27
N SER A 407 33.88 -3.13 -7.05
CA SER A 407 34.86 -3.09 -5.95
C SER A 407 35.08 -4.43 -5.25
N GLY A 408 34.21 -5.42 -5.46
CA GLY A 408 34.22 -6.67 -4.73
C GLY A 408 33.52 -6.63 -3.36
N ALA A 409 33.05 -5.47 -2.91
CA ALA A 409 32.39 -5.31 -1.61
C ALA A 409 31.09 -6.15 -1.49
N LEU A 410 30.36 -6.34 -2.59
CA LEU A 410 29.21 -7.25 -2.61
C LEU A 410 29.64 -8.70 -2.31
N ALA A 411 30.69 -9.18 -2.96
CA ALA A 411 31.20 -10.54 -2.76
C ALA A 411 31.73 -10.75 -1.33
N GLU A 412 32.32 -9.72 -0.72
CA GLU A 412 32.74 -9.76 0.69
C GLU A 412 31.57 -9.94 1.64
N ARG A 413 30.45 -9.23 1.42
CA ARG A 413 29.24 -9.42 2.23
C ARG A 413 28.70 -10.84 2.11
N PHE A 414 28.65 -11.42 0.91
CA PHE A 414 28.24 -12.82 0.75
C PHE A 414 29.13 -13.77 1.56
N ARG A 415 30.46 -13.60 1.46
CA ARG A 415 31.42 -14.43 2.23
C ARG A 415 31.28 -14.25 3.74
N ALA A 416 31.04 -13.02 4.21
CA ALA A 416 30.83 -12.75 5.64
C ALA A 416 29.60 -13.48 6.22
N HIS A 417 28.61 -13.77 5.37
CA HIS A 417 27.44 -14.56 5.75
C HIS A 417 27.54 -16.05 5.40
N GLY A 418 28.74 -16.54 5.06
CA GLY A 418 29.05 -17.97 4.87
C GLY A 418 28.58 -18.55 3.54
N VAL A 419 28.40 -17.72 2.52
CA VAL A 419 27.98 -18.16 1.18
C VAL A 419 28.83 -17.51 0.08
N GLY A 420 28.88 -18.16 -1.10
CA GLY A 420 29.44 -17.54 -2.29
C GLY A 420 28.48 -16.54 -2.94
N PRO A 421 29.00 -15.56 -3.69
CA PRO A 421 28.22 -14.55 -4.39
C PRO A 421 27.36 -15.11 -5.54
#